data_eeb39a0db77854374d04facc99137fbb
#
_entry.id   eeb39a0db77854374d04facc99137fbb
#
_cell.length_a   1.000
_cell.length_b   1.000
_cell.length_c   1.000
_cell.angle_alpha   90.00
_cell.angle_beta   90.00
_cell.angle_gamma   90.00
#
_symmetry.space_group_name_H-M   'P 1'
#
loop_
_entity.id
_entity.type
_entity.pdbx_description
1 polymer ?
#
loop_
_entity_poly.entity_id
_entity_poly.type
_entity_poly.pdbx_seq_one_letter_code
_entity_poly.pdbx_strand_id
1 'polypeptide(L)'
;RKNEANLIDIVSKEEYRTFEQPFGGGTIPTDEAFMQRVKEEMNTINVALVGNPNCGKTTLFNTAANRNEKTGNYGGVTVDLKTAQFKHKGYTINITDLPGTYSMSEYTQEELYVRKHLIENLPDVVVNVVDASNLERNLYLTTQLIDMNIKVVGALNMYDELTDKGDKLDIKQ
;
A
#
# COMPACT_ATOMS: atom_id res chain seq x y z
N ARG A 1 -20.21 -2.33 -1.27
CA ARG A 1 -20.34 -3.26 -2.44
C ARG A 1 -21.28 -2.78 -3.55
N LYS A 2 -22.04 -1.68 -3.37
CA LYS A 2 -22.93 -1.12 -4.41
C LYS A 2 -22.32 0.07 -5.17
N ASN A 3 -21.22 0.65 -4.72
CA ASN A 3 -20.63 1.85 -5.34
C ASN A 3 -19.51 1.57 -6.36
N GLU A 4 -18.93 0.37 -6.36
CA GLU A 4 -17.81 0.05 -7.28
C GLU A 4 -18.29 -0.23 -8.72
N ALA A 5 -19.49 -0.81 -8.87
CA ALA A 5 -20.08 -1.05 -10.19
C ALA A 5 -20.50 0.26 -10.90
N ASN A 6 -20.86 1.32 -10.15
CA ASN A 6 -21.25 2.60 -10.72
C ASN A 6 -20.09 3.46 -11.21
N LEU A 7 -18.88 3.33 -10.64
CA LEU A 7 -17.72 4.11 -11.10
C LEU A 7 -17.21 3.62 -12.45
N ILE A 8 -17.20 2.31 -12.66
CA ILE A 8 -16.80 1.70 -13.94
C ILE A 8 -17.80 1.99 -15.06
N ASP A 9 -19.11 2.00 -14.74
CA ASP A 9 -20.17 2.33 -15.70
C ASP A 9 -20.22 3.83 -16.05
N ILE A 10 -19.85 4.71 -15.15
CA ILE A 10 -19.82 6.16 -15.37
C ILE A 10 -18.62 6.55 -16.26
N VAL A 11 -17.45 6.00 -15.99
CA VAL A 11 -16.23 6.27 -16.78
C VAL A 11 -16.31 5.67 -18.19
N SER A 12 -17.05 4.56 -18.38
CA SER A 12 -17.13 3.90 -19.68
C SER A 12 -18.15 4.49 -20.65
N LYS A 13 -19.10 5.34 -20.21
CA LYS A 13 -20.21 5.77 -21.06
C LYS A 13 -20.33 7.27 -21.35
N GLU A 14 -19.86 8.18 -20.52
CA GLU A 14 -20.14 9.61 -20.74
C GLU A 14 -18.94 10.55 -20.77
N GLU A 15 -17.88 10.34 -20.06
CA GLU A 15 -16.76 11.30 -19.99
C GLU A 15 -15.78 11.22 -21.16
N TYR A 16 -15.71 10.10 -21.88
CA TYR A 16 -14.87 10.02 -23.10
C TYR A 16 -15.44 10.76 -24.30
N ARG A 17 -16.68 11.21 -24.27
CA ARG A 17 -17.31 12.00 -25.36
C ARG A 17 -17.13 13.51 -25.24
N THR A 18 -16.74 14.03 -24.08
CA THR A 18 -16.65 15.48 -23.82
C THR A 18 -15.23 16.03 -23.85
N PHE A 19 -14.21 15.22 -24.06
CA PHE A 19 -12.85 15.68 -24.36
C PHE A 19 -12.65 15.94 -25.86
N GLU A 20 -13.58 16.64 -26.48
CA GLU A 20 -13.32 17.34 -27.74
C GLU A 20 -12.62 18.66 -27.44
N GLN A 21 -11.31 18.55 -27.35
CA GLN A 21 -10.30 19.59 -27.63
C GLN A 21 -10.28 20.93 -26.87
N PRO A 22 -9.14 21.26 -26.26
CA PRO A 22 -8.50 22.51 -26.57
C PRO A 22 -7.01 22.44 -26.97
N PHE A 23 -6.43 21.30 -27.22
CA PHE A 23 -5.04 21.24 -27.66
C PHE A 23 -4.87 20.31 -28.86
N GLY A 24 -4.79 20.94 -30.07
CA GLY A 24 -4.17 20.47 -31.30
C GLY A 24 -4.22 18.97 -31.60
N GLY A 25 -5.20 18.53 -32.39
CA GLY A 25 -5.16 17.47 -33.40
C GLY A 25 -4.40 16.18 -33.15
N GLY A 26 -4.39 15.64 -31.93
CA GLY A 26 -3.87 14.30 -31.66
C GLY A 26 -5.02 13.30 -31.60
N THR A 27 -5.05 12.32 -32.48
CA THR A 27 -5.91 11.14 -32.36
C THR A 27 -5.60 10.45 -31.05
N ILE A 28 -6.61 10.33 -30.17
CA ILE A 28 -6.51 9.46 -28.98
C ILE A 28 -6.25 8.05 -29.54
N PRO A 29 -5.17 7.37 -29.12
CA PRO A 29 -4.92 6.01 -29.57
C PRO A 29 -6.09 5.11 -29.14
N THR A 30 -6.93 4.71 -30.10
CA THR A 30 -7.97 3.69 -29.88
C THR A 30 -7.38 2.30 -30.06
N ASP A 31 -6.08 2.16 -29.87
CA ASP A 31 -5.32 0.95 -29.97
C ASP A 31 -5.73 0.00 -28.81
N GLU A 32 -6.04 -1.24 -29.12
CA GLU A 32 -6.32 -2.30 -28.16
C GLU A 32 -5.23 -2.37 -27.08
N ALA A 33 -3.96 -2.11 -27.46
CA ALA A 33 -2.82 -2.08 -26.56
C ALA A 33 -2.91 -0.93 -25.54
N PHE A 34 -3.46 0.23 -25.92
CA PHE A 34 -3.70 1.36 -25.00
C PHE A 34 -4.81 1.01 -24.02
N MET A 35 -5.94 0.51 -24.51
CA MET A 35 -7.06 0.10 -23.66
C MET A 35 -6.68 -1.03 -22.71
N GLN A 36 -5.83 -1.96 -23.17
CA GLN A 36 -5.30 -3.03 -22.32
C GLN A 36 -4.40 -2.45 -21.19
N ARG A 37 -3.51 -1.49 -21.50
CA ARG A 37 -2.68 -0.81 -20.50
C ARG A 37 -3.51 -0.04 -19.48
N VAL A 38 -4.49 0.74 -19.92
CA VAL A 38 -5.42 1.45 -19.02
C VAL A 38 -6.13 0.46 -18.10
N LYS A 39 -6.61 -0.67 -18.63
CA LYS A 39 -7.26 -1.71 -17.85
C LYS A 39 -6.31 -2.37 -16.84
N GLU A 40 -5.06 -2.58 -17.21
CA GLU A 40 -4.03 -3.11 -16.32
C GLU A 40 -3.66 -2.11 -15.22
N GLU A 41 -3.53 -0.83 -15.53
CA GLU A 41 -3.31 0.24 -14.55
C GLU A 41 -4.49 0.39 -13.60
N MET A 42 -5.73 0.39 -14.09
CA MET A 42 -6.94 0.46 -13.25
C MET A 42 -7.11 -0.76 -12.32
N ASN A 43 -6.53 -1.90 -12.66
CA ASN A 43 -6.57 -3.11 -11.85
C ASN A 43 -5.28 -3.31 -11.02
N THR A 44 -4.42 -2.31 -10.96
CA THR A 44 -3.19 -2.37 -10.16
C THR A 44 -3.40 -1.66 -8.81
N ILE A 45 -3.00 -2.32 -7.73
CA ILE A 45 -3.06 -1.79 -6.37
C ILE A 45 -1.64 -1.76 -5.80
N ASN A 46 -1.18 -0.57 -5.43
CA ASN A 46 0.11 -0.35 -4.82
C ASN A 46 -0.03 -0.32 -3.29
N VAL A 47 0.62 -1.26 -2.64
CA VAL A 47 0.56 -1.47 -1.19
C VAL A 47 1.93 -1.19 -0.59
N ALA A 48 2.00 -0.34 0.43
CA ALA A 48 3.20 -0.20 1.25
C ALA A 48 2.99 -0.88 2.60
N LEU A 49 3.93 -1.73 3.02
CA LEU A 49 3.97 -2.28 4.36
C LEU A 49 4.77 -1.37 5.26
N VAL A 50 4.17 -0.97 6.36
CA VAL A 50 4.76 -0.14 7.41
C VAL A 50 4.57 -0.85 8.75
N GLY A 51 5.40 -0.55 9.71
CA GLY A 51 5.26 -1.08 11.07
C GLY A 51 6.53 -0.95 11.87
N ASN A 52 6.43 -1.15 13.17
CA ASN A 52 7.56 -1.07 14.07
C ASN A 52 8.60 -2.15 13.74
N PRO A 53 9.88 -1.95 14.08
CA PRO A 53 10.88 -3.01 14.01
C PRO A 53 10.39 -4.27 14.75
N ASN A 54 10.61 -5.44 14.16
CA ASN A 54 10.27 -6.76 14.71
C ASN A 54 8.76 -7.04 14.90
N CYS A 55 7.84 -6.24 14.37
CA CYS A 55 6.40 -6.52 14.41
C CYS A 55 5.96 -7.66 13.47
N GLY A 56 6.90 -8.30 12.75
CA GLY A 56 6.60 -9.39 11.81
C GLY A 56 6.27 -8.93 10.39
N LYS A 57 6.53 -7.68 10.04
CA LYS A 57 6.27 -7.07 8.74
C LYS A 57 6.91 -7.85 7.57
N THR A 58 8.20 -8.18 7.67
CA THR A 58 8.90 -8.97 6.65
C THR A 58 8.35 -10.40 6.54
N THR A 59 7.87 -11.00 7.63
CA THR A 59 7.20 -12.30 7.59
C THR A 59 5.90 -12.22 6.80
N LEU A 60 5.10 -11.18 7.04
CA LEU A 60 3.88 -10.92 6.28
C LEU A 60 4.18 -10.69 4.79
N PHE A 61 5.21 -9.88 4.50
CA PHE A 61 5.68 -9.65 3.13
C PHE A 61 6.04 -10.96 2.44
N ASN A 62 6.89 -11.77 3.05
CA ASN A 62 7.33 -13.06 2.47
C ASN A 62 6.16 -14.03 2.25
N THR A 63 5.18 -14.03 3.16
CA THR A 63 3.97 -14.86 3.01
C THR A 63 3.10 -14.38 1.84
N ALA A 64 2.93 -13.08 1.67
CA ALA A 64 2.15 -12.49 0.59
C ALA A 64 2.86 -12.60 -0.77
N ALA A 65 4.17 -12.39 -0.78
CA ALA A 65 5.00 -12.41 -1.98
C ALA A 65 5.20 -13.83 -2.57
N ASN A 66 4.87 -14.86 -1.82
CA ASN A 66 5.10 -16.29 -2.02
C ASN A 66 5.35 -16.69 -3.49
N ARG A 67 6.62 -16.63 -3.97
CA ARG A 67 7.19 -17.09 -5.26
C ARG A 67 7.56 -16.05 -6.33
N ASN A 68 7.29 -14.75 -6.16
CA ASN A 68 7.60 -13.75 -7.18
C ASN A 68 8.33 -12.52 -6.63
N GLU A 69 9.28 -12.73 -5.71
CA GLU A 69 10.11 -11.64 -5.20
C GLU A 69 10.99 -11.06 -6.31
N LYS A 70 10.85 -9.78 -6.55
CA LYS A 70 11.88 -8.98 -7.21
C LYS A 70 12.50 -8.09 -6.14
N THR A 71 13.72 -8.40 -5.72
CA THR A 71 14.53 -7.48 -4.92
C THR A 71 14.98 -6.35 -5.82
N GLY A 72 14.45 -5.17 -5.62
CA GLY A 72 14.89 -3.95 -6.31
C GLY A 72 15.68 -3.09 -5.35
N ASN A 73 16.97 -2.91 -5.62
CA ASN A 73 17.77 -1.88 -4.93
C ASN A 73 17.48 -0.56 -5.62
N TYR A 74 16.82 0.35 -4.93
CA TYR A 74 16.73 1.73 -5.40
C TYR A 74 18.07 2.42 -5.12
N GLY A 75 18.74 2.85 -6.21
CA GLY A 75 20.05 3.49 -6.14
C GLY A 75 20.00 4.80 -5.35
N GLY A 76 20.93 4.95 -4.41
CA GLY A 76 21.18 6.21 -3.70
C GLY A 76 20.89 6.23 -2.21
N VAL A 77 20.30 5.15 -1.64
CA VAL A 77 20.08 5.03 -0.19
C VAL A 77 20.53 3.65 0.28
N THR A 78 21.16 3.58 1.44
CA THR A 78 21.66 2.35 2.08
C THR A 78 20.55 1.44 2.62
N VAL A 79 19.29 1.62 2.15
CA VAL A 79 18.12 0.88 2.63
C VAL A 79 17.65 -0.07 1.54
N ASP A 80 17.74 -1.37 1.81
CA ASP A 80 17.22 -2.41 0.93
C ASP A 80 15.70 -2.43 0.96
N LEU A 81 15.08 -1.98 -0.14
CA LEU A 81 13.65 -2.14 -0.35
C LEU A 81 13.36 -3.50 -0.97
N LYS A 82 12.44 -4.21 -0.38
CA LYS A 82 11.88 -5.42 -0.97
C LYS A 82 10.55 -5.09 -1.62
N THR A 83 10.43 -5.44 -2.89
CA THR A 83 9.18 -5.31 -3.64
C THR A 83 8.78 -6.66 -4.20
N ALA A 84 7.47 -6.91 -4.24
CA ALA A 84 6.92 -8.10 -4.87
C ALA A 84 5.66 -7.73 -5.65
N GLN A 85 5.36 -8.51 -6.68
CA GLN A 85 4.15 -8.36 -7.47
C GLN A 85 3.45 -9.72 -7.57
N PHE A 86 2.14 -9.73 -7.33
CA PHE A 86 1.32 -10.92 -7.50
C PHE A 86 -0.09 -10.56 -7.98
N LYS A 87 -0.81 -11.57 -8.52
CA LYS A 87 -2.19 -11.40 -8.97
C LYS A 87 -3.16 -12.04 -7.96
N HIS A 88 -4.19 -11.29 -7.60
CA HIS A 88 -5.25 -11.78 -6.73
C HIS A 88 -6.61 -11.24 -7.16
N LYS A 89 -7.59 -12.13 -7.40
CA LYS A 89 -8.98 -11.77 -7.80
C LYS A 89 -9.08 -10.77 -8.96
N GLY A 90 -8.22 -10.90 -9.94
CA GLY A 90 -8.20 -10.03 -11.12
C GLY A 90 -7.40 -8.73 -10.95
N TYR A 91 -6.89 -8.44 -9.75
CA TYR A 91 -6.01 -7.31 -9.49
C TYR A 91 -4.54 -7.73 -9.54
N THR A 92 -3.71 -6.83 -10.02
CA THR A 92 -2.25 -6.88 -9.86
C THR A 92 -1.89 -6.12 -8.60
N ILE A 93 -1.27 -6.77 -7.63
CA ILE A 93 -0.88 -6.16 -6.37
C ILE A 93 0.63 -5.99 -6.36
N ASN A 94 1.08 -4.74 -6.25
CA ASN A 94 2.46 -4.39 -6.00
C ASN A 94 2.62 -4.13 -4.50
N ILE A 95 3.46 -4.88 -3.83
CA ILE A 95 3.72 -4.73 -2.40
C ILE A 95 5.16 -4.30 -2.16
N THR A 96 5.35 -3.28 -1.34
CA THR A 96 6.68 -2.76 -0.95
C THR A 96 6.86 -2.90 0.55
N ASP A 97 7.91 -3.61 0.99
CA ASP A 97 8.30 -3.70 2.40
C ASP A 97 9.21 -2.53 2.75
N LEU A 98 8.68 -1.56 3.50
CA LEU A 98 9.43 -0.40 3.96
C LEU A 98 10.23 -0.73 5.23
N PRO A 99 11.30 0.00 5.54
CA PRO A 99 12.04 -0.16 6.79
C PRO A 99 11.14 -0.09 8.02
N GLY A 100 11.49 -0.84 9.06
CA GLY A 100 10.80 -0.75 10.34
C GLY A 100 11.05 0.61 10.98
N THR A 101 9.98 1.27 11.41
CA THR A 101 10.05 2.58 12.06
C THR A 101 9.04 2.68 13.20
N TYR A 102 9.37 3.45 14.24
CA TYR A 102 8.47 3.70 15.36
C TYR A 102 7.63 4.95 15.19
N SER A 103 8.07 5.86 14.32
CA SER A 103 7.38 7.13 14.08
C SER A 103 7.69 7.68 12.68
N MET A 104 7.00 8.77 12.32
CA MET A 104 7.24 9.56 11.10
C MET A 104 7.93 10.89 11.41
N SER A 105 8.67 10.96 12.54
CA SER A 105 9.20 12.20 13.10
C SER A 105 10.47 12.71 12.44
N GLU A 106 11.05 11.97 11.51
CA GLU A 106 12.29 12.33 10.76
C GLU A 106 13.56 12.41 11.62
N TYR A 107 13.56 11.78 12.80
CA TYR A 107 14.76 11.75 13.65
C TYR A 107 15.80 10.72 13.22
N THR A 108 15.36 9.62 12.57
CA THR A 108 16.23 8.60 12.03
C THR A 108 16.21 8.61 10.50
N GLN A 109 17.24 8.01 9.89
CA GLN A 109 17.30 7.89 8.43
C GLN A 109 16.17 7.00 7.90
N GLU A 110 15.80 5.97 8.65
CA GLU A 110 14.71 5.06 8.33
C GLU A 110 13.35 5.79 8.36
N GLU A 111 13.09 6.60 9.39
CA GLU A 111 11.88 7.41 9.51
C GLU A 111 11.75 8.40 8.36
N LEU A 112 12.82 9.15 8.09
CA LEU A 112 12.88 10.09 6.98
C LEU A 112 12.62 9.39 5.64
N TYR A 113 13.23 8.22 5.45
CA TYR A 113 13.06 7.44 4.23
C TYR A 113 11.62 6.95 4.05
N VAL A 114 11.04 6.35 5.09
CA VAL A 114 9.64 5.85 5.05
C VAL A 114 8.68 6.99 4.74
N ARG A 115 8.81 8.11 5.44
CA ARG A 115 7.96 9.29 5.22
C ARG A 115 8.10 9.83 3.80
N LYS A 116 9.33 10.01 3.31
CA LYS A 116 9.60 10.46 1.96
C LYS A 116 9.00 9.52 0.93
N HIS A 117 9.19 8.21 1.11
CA HIS A 117 8.64 7.20 0.21
C HIS A 117 7.11 7.26 0.14
N LEU A 118 6.43 7.39 1.27
CA LEU A 118 4.97 7.48 1.32
C LEU A 118 4.43 8.76 0.66
N ILE A 119 5.17 9.88 0.73
CA ILE A 119 4.78 11.14 0.09
C ILE A 119 5.04 11.11 -1.42
N GLU A 120 6.21 10.63 -1.84
CA GLU A 120 6.63 10.68 -3.24
C GLU A 120 5.98 9.59 -4.12
N ASN A 121 5.70 8.41 -3.54
CA ASN A 121 5.16 7.27 -4.30
C ASN A 121 3.68 6.99 -4.04
N LEU A 122 3.03 7.71 -3.13
CA LEU A 122 1.59 7.68 -2.83
C LEU A 122 0.95 6.30 -3.05
N PRO A 123 1.14 5.33 -2.15
CA PRO A 123 0.52 4.01 -2.30
C PRO A 123 -1.01 4.13 -2.22
N ASP A 124 -1.73 3.24 -2.91
CA ASP A 124 -3.19 3.17 -2.84
C ASP A 124 -3.68 2.85 -1.43
N VAL A 125 -2.87 2.05 -0.70
CA VAL A 125 -3.13 1.69 0.69
C VAL A 125 -1.82 1.38 1.43
N VAL A 126 -1.76 1.80 2.68
CA VAL A 126 -0.70 1.38 3.62
C VAL A 126 -1.25 0.29 4.52
N VAL A 127 -0.55 -0.84 4.58
CA VAL A 127 -0.81 -1.88 5.59
C VAL A 127 0.17 -1.67 6.74
N ASN A 128 -0.35 -1.20 7.87
CA ASN A 128 0.42 -1.04 9.10
C ASN A 128 0.38 -2.33 9.91
N VAL A 129 1.52 -3.01 10.00
CA VAL A 129 1.67 -4.24 10.78
C VAL A 129 1.91 -3.88 12.23
N VAL A 130 0.96 -4.25 13.07
CA VAL A 130 0.86 -3.88 14.50
C VAL A 130 1.11 -5.12 15.34
N ASP A 131 2.07 -5.03 16.24
CA ASP A 131 2.29 -6.04 17.28
C ASP A 131 1.16 -5.92 18.33
N ALA A 132 0.26 -6.91 18.35
CA ALA A 132 -0.89 -6.94 19.25
C ALA A 132 -0.49 -7.06 20.71
N SER A 133 0.69 -7.66 21.00
CA SER A 133 1.20 -7.81 22.36
C SER A 133 1.78 -6.51 22.95
N ASN A 134 1.93 -5.45 22.10
CA ASN A 134 2.46 -4.14 22.48
C ASN A 134 1.77 -3.01 21.73
N LEU A 135 0.45 -2.93 21.84
CA LEU A 135 -0.41 -2.04 21.06
C LEU A 135 -0.06 -0.57 21.25
N GLU A 136 0.08 -0.11 22.50
CA GLU A 136 0.31 1.30 22.81
C GLU A 136 1.46 1.90 22.00
N ARG A 137 2.59 1.18 21.96
CA ARG A 137 3.77 1.60 21.22
C ARG A 137 3.54 1.58 19.70
N ASN A 138 2.78 0.60 19.20
CA ASN A 138 2.55 0.42 17.77
C ASN A 138 1.49 1.39 17.22
N LEU A 139 0.49 1.73 18.02
CA LEU A 139 -0.57 2.65 17.61
C LEU A 139 -0.08 4.10 17.44
N TYR A 140 1.05 4.48 18.03
CA TYR A 140 1.65 5.79 17.81
C TYR A 140 1.97 6.03 16.32
N LEU A 141 2.58 5.06 15.66
CA LEU A 141 2.83 5.11 14.22
C LEU A 141 1.51 5.17 13.43
N THR A 142 0.50 4.40 13.87
CA THR A 142 -0.83 4.39 13.22
C THR A 142 -1.47 5.78 13.23
N THR A 143 -1.43 6.49 14.35
CA THR A 143 -2.01 7.83 14.45
C THR A 143 -1.32 8.81 13.51
N GLN A 144 0.00 8.75 13.40
CA GLN A 144 0.75 9.60 12.48
C GLN A 144 0.44 9.32 11.00
N LEU A 145 0.24 8.06 10.63
CA LEU A 145 -0.19 7.70 9.27
C LEU A 145 -1.59 8.25 8.96
N ILE A 146 -2.50 8.20 9.93
CA ILE A 146 -3.86 8.79 9.81
C ILE A 146 -3.76 10.32 9.67
N ASP A 147 -2.93 10.97 10.47
CA ASP A 147 -2.72 12.43 10.42
C ASP A 147 -2.14 12.88 9.06
N MET A 148 -1.40 12.01 8.37
CA MET A 148 -0.93 12.24 7.01
C MET A 148 -2.02 12.04 5.95
N ASN A 149 -3.25 11.75 6.35
CA ASN A 149 -4.40 11.47 5.46
C ASN A 149 -4.15 10.30 4.49
N ILE A 150 -3.40 9.30 4.93
CA ILE A 150 -3.10 8.09 4.17
C ILE A 150 -4.17 7.03 4.47
N LYS A 151 -4.59 6.27 3.47
CA LYS A 151 -5.48 5.12 3.69
C LYS A 151 -4.71 4.01 4.38
N VAL A 152 -5.08 3.71 5.63
CA VAL A 152 -4.39 2.72 6.47
C VAL A 152 -5.29 1.53 6.75
N VAL A 153 -4.73 0.34 6.62
CA VAL A 153 -5.30 -0.92 7.09
C VAL A 153 -4.40 -1.48 8.19
N GLY A 154 -4.94 -1.71 9.38
CA GLY A 154 -4.21 -2.34 10.46
C GLY A 154 -4.16 -3.87 10.29
N ALA A 155 -2.96 -4.43 10.30
CA ALA A 155 -2.73 -5.88 10.33
C ALA A 155 -2.19 -6.28 11.71
N LEU A 156 -3.07 -6.83 12.55
CA LEU A 156 -2.68 -7.29 13.88
C LEU A 156 -1.88 -8.60 13.79
N ASN A 157 -0.67 -8.58 14.28
CA ASN A 157 0.24 -9.73 14.36
C ASN A 157 0.58 -10.05 15.82
N MET A 158 1.25 -11.16 16.07
CA MET A 158 1.63 -11.61 17.42
C MET A 158 0.44 -11.73 18.39
N TYR A 159 -0.70 -12.16 17.84
CA TYR A 159 -1.93 -12.32 18.62
C TYR A 159 -1.85 -13.50 19.60
N ASP A 160 -1.04 -14.49 19.30
CA ASP A 160 -0.66 -15.59 20.17
C ASP A 160 0.04 -15.08 21.44
N GLU A 161 1.00 -14.19 21.30
CA GLU A 161 1.68 -13.57 22.45
C GLU A 161 0.73 -12.74 23.33
N LEU A 162 -0.25 -12.06 22.71
CA LEU A 162 -1.28 -11.33 23.45
C LEU A 162 -2.12 -12.29 24.31
N THR A 163 -2.57 -13.40 23.71
CA THR A 163 -3.41 -14.40 24.40
C THR A 163 -2.65 -15.13 25.48
N ASP A 164 -1.37 -15.41 25.30
CA ASP A 164 -0.51 -16.04 26.30
C ASP A 164 -0.30 -15.14 27.54
N LYS A 165 -0.36 -13.83 27.37
CA LYS A 165 -0.38 -12.86 28.48
C LYS A 165 -1.74 -12.79 29.21
N GLY A 166 -2.76 -13.48 28.71
CA GLY A 166 -4.11 -13.45 29.26
C GLY A 166 -4.94 -12.23 28.82
N ASP A 167 -4.42 -11.41 27.91
CA ASP A 167 -5.08 -10.23 27.41
C ASP A 167 -6.03 -10.56 26.25
N LYS A 168 -7.05 -9.72 26.08
CA LYS A 168 -8.03 -9.82 25.01
C LYS A 168 -8.19 -8.48 24.32
N LEU A 169 -8.25 -8.51 23.01
CA LEU A 169 -8.52 -7.33 22.21
C LEU A 169 -10.00 -7.32 21.80
N ASP A 170 -10.72 -6.26 22.15
CA ASP A 170 -12.08 -6.01 21.64
C ASP A 170 -11.99 -5.27 20.29
N ILE A 171 -12.06 -6.03 19.21
CA ILE A 171 -12.07 -5.49 17.86
C ILE A 171 -13.52 -5.29 17.47
N LYS A 172 -14.07 -4.10 17.72
CA LYS A 172 -15.36 -3.68 17.15
C LYS A 172 -15.10 -3.04 15.80
N GLN A 173 -15.78 -3.58 14.80
CA GLN A 173 -15.80 -3.00 13.46
C GLN A 173 -16.69 -1.76 13.42
#